data_6784f483a75daa983e29dc55a7bc10c7
#
_entry.id   6784f483a75daa983e29dc55a7bc10c7
#
_cell.length_a   1.000
_cell.length_b   1.000
_cell.length_c   1.000
_cell.angle_alpha   90.00
_cell.angle_beta   90.00
_cell.angle_gamma   90.00
#
_symmetry.space_group_name_H-M   'P 1'
#
loop_
_entity.id
_entity.type
_entity.pdbx_description
1 polymer ?
#
loop_
_entity_poly.entity_id
_entity_poly.type
_entity_poly.pdbx_seq_one_letter_code
_entity_poly.pdbx_strand_id
1 'polypeptide(L)' 'MVNRIDLTKRKDGYIISTVEPIFMAWYGKYETAIRLEEGFGWRIAEGYETEEEARIGHEKYVNMSADEIERIAWIG' A
#
# COMPACT_ATOMS: atom_id res chain seq x y z
N MET A 1 -0.89 0.76 17.28
CA MET A 1 -0.84 1.93 16.38
C MET A 1 0.32 1.77 15.40
N VAL A 2 0.12 2.11 14.14
CA VAL A 2 1.19 2.08 13.15
C VAL A 2 1.69 3.49 12.89
N ASN A 3 2.92 3.60 12.42
CA ASN A 3 3.47 4.87 12.00
C ASN A 3 3.23 5.03 10.52
N ARG A 4 2.35 5.97 10.15
CA ARG A 4 1.97 6.15 8.76
C ARG A 4 2.99 6.99 8.01
N ILE A 5 3.47 6.45 6.89
CA ILE A 5 4.39 7.16 6.00
C ILE A 5 3.58 8.01 5.03
N ASP A 6 2.54 7.44 4.42
CA ASP A 6 1.70 8.19 3.49
C ASP A 6 0.37 7.47 3.26
N LEU A 7 -0.64 8.23 2.88
CA LEU A 7 -1.95 7.70 2.56
C LEU A 7 -2.52 8.49 1.39
N THR A 8 -2.89 7.80 0.33
CA THR A 8 -3.42 8.46 -0.86
C THR A 8 -4.68 7.76 -1.35
N LYS A 9 -5.74 8.52 -1.60
CA LYS A 9 -6.95 8.01 -2.23
C LYS A 9 -6.85 8.27 -3.72
N ARG A 10 -6.94 7.21 -4.49
CA ARG A 10 -6.90 7.31 -5.94
C ARG A 10 -8.29 7.66 -6.47
N LYS A 11 -8.33 8.18 -7.70
CA LYS A 11 -9.60 8.55 -8.34
C LYS A 11 -10.48 7.33 -8.63
N ASP A 12 -9.87 6.16 -8.77
CA ASP A 12 -10.62 4.93 -9.06
C ASP A 12 -11.19 4.28 -7.80
N GLY A 13 -11.07 4.91 -6.65
CA GLY A 13 -11.65 4.40 -5.42
C GLY A 13 -10.72 3.55 -4.59
N TYR A 14 -9.52 3.29 -5.05
CA TYR A 14 -8.54 2.54 -4.27
C TYR A 14 -7.74 3.46 -3.36
N ILE A 15 -7.46 2.97 -2.16
CA ILE A 15 -6.65 3.69 -1.18
C ILE A 15 -5.30 3.00 -1.07
N ILE A 16 -4.23 3.79 -1.16
CA ILE A 16 -2.87 3.31 -1.01
C ILE A 16 -2.36 3.79 0.34
N SER A 17 -1.98 2.86 1.20
CA SER A 17 -1.47 3.19 2.54
C SER A 17 -0.10 2.56 2.73
N THR A 18 0.90 3.38 3.05
CA THR A 18 2.24 2.90 3.34
C THR A 18 2.54 3.21 4.80
N VAL A 19 2.92 2.20 5.54
CA VAL A 19 3.13 2.32 6.99
C VAL A 19 4.39 1.60 7.43
N GLU A 20 4.85 1.97 8.61
CA GLU A 20 5.85 1.22 9.36
C GLU A 20 5.07 0.50 10.45
N PRO A 21 4.86 -0.83 10.33
CA PRO A 21 4.09 -1.56 11.33
C PRO A 21 4.82 -1.59 12.66
N ILE A 22 4.07 -1.52 13.75
CA ILE A 22 4.65 -1.60 15.09
C ILE A 22 5.08 -3.02 15.42
N PHE A 23 4.25 -3.97 14.99
CA PHE A 23 4.55 -5.38 15.18
C PHE A 23 4.91 -5.99 13.85
N MET A 24 5.29 -7.20 13.84
CA MET A 24 5.71 -8.00 12.69
C MET A 24 5.42 -7.40 11.31
N ALA A 25 6.47 -7.02 10.63
CA ALA A 25 6.40 -6.68 9.22
C ALA A 25 6.70 -7.95 8.44
N TRP A 26 5.70 -8.54 7.80
CA TRP A 26 5.87 -9.77 7.05
C TRP A 26 6.73 -9.58 5.81
N TYR A 27 6.74 -8.36 5.27
CA TYR A 27 7.36 -8.07 3.98
C TYR A 27 8.49 -7.05 4.08
N GLY A 28 8.92 -6.73 5.30
CA GLY A 28 9.99 -5.76 5.52
C GLY A 28 9.65 -4.82 6.66
N LYS A 29 10.44 -3.77 6.84
CA LYS A 29 10.21 -2.79 7.90
C LYS A 29 9.06 -1.84 7.59
N TYR A 30 8.76 -1.67 6.31
CA TYR A 30 7.68 -0.81 5.84
C TYR A 30 6.86 -1.59 4.84
N GLU A 31 5.58 -1.28 4.73
CA GLU A 31 4.75 -1.98 3.75
C GLU A 31 3.67 -1.09 3.19
N THR A 32 3.32 -1.34 1.93
CA THR A 32 2.22 -0.67 1.25
C THR A 32 1.07 -1.64 1.11
N ALA A 33 -0.12 -1.18 1.50
CA ALA A 33 -1.34 -1.96 1.39
C ALA A 33 -2.37 -1.20 0.56
N ILE A 34 -3.26 -1.95 -0.06
CA ILE A 34 -4.27 -1.44 -0.97
C ILE A 34 -5.63 -1.95 -0.54
N ARG A 35 -6.66 -1.11 -0.63
CA ARG A 35 -8.06 -1.55 -0.52
C ARG A 35 -8.97 -0.59 -1.25
N LEU A 36 -10.19 -1.05 -1.57
CA LEU A 36 -11.22 -0.15 -2.05
C LEU A 36 -11.73 0.68 -0.88
N GLU A 37 -12.12 1.91 -1.13
CA GLU A 37 -12.62 2.80 -0.09
C GLU A 37 -13.79 2.18 0.67
N GLU A 38 -14.67 1.49 -0.04
CA GLU A 38 -15.82 0.83 0.55
C GLU A 38 -15.59 -0.66 0.83
N GLY A 39 -14.35 -1.11 0.69
CA GLY A 39 -14.03 -2.52 0.85
C GLY A 39 -13.62 -2.88 2.26
N PHE A 40 -13.48 -4.18 2.49
CA PHE A 40 -13.01 -4.71 3.75
C PHE A 40 -11.59 -5.22 3.61
N GLY A 41 -10.80 -4.96 4.64
CA GLY A 41 -9.46 -5.53 4.73
C GLY A 41 -8.47 -4.93 3.74
N TRP A 42 -7.25 -4.91 4.19
CA TRP A 42 -6.14 -4.41 3.39
C TRP A 42 -5.42 -5.57 2.73
N ARG A 43 -5.01 -5.39 1.49
CA ARG A 43 -4.15 -6.34 0.82
C ARG A 43 -2.76 -5.75 0.77
N ILE A 44 -1.78 -6.45 1.36
CA ILE A 44 -0.40 -5.99 1.34
C ILE A 44 0.17 -6.23 -0.04
N ALA A 45 0.66 -5.16 -0.66
CA ALA A 45 1.16 -5.22 -2.02
C ALA A 45 2.67 -5.40 -2.07
N GLU A 46 3.40 -4.74 -1.17
CA GLU A 46 4.86 -4.75 -1.24
C GLU A 46 5.46 -4.33 0.10
N GLY A 47 6.63 -4.88 0.42
CA GLY A 47 7.39 -4.49 1.61
C GLY A 47 8.70 -3.84 1.24
N TYR A 48 9.26 -3.06 2.18
CA TYR A 48 10.48 -2.30 1.95
C TYR A 48 11.35 -2.31 3.20
N GLU A 49 12.66 -2.13 3.01
CA GLU A 49 13.60 -2.12 4.13
C GLU A 49 13.90 -0.70 4.64
N THR A 50 13.71 0.31 3.80
CA THR A 50 13.98 1.70 4.17
C THR A 50 12.78 2.59 3.90
N GLU A 51 12.73 3.72 4.59
CA GLU A 51 11.68 4.69 4.37
C GLU A 51 11.72 5.28 2.96
N GLU A 52 12.93 5.48 2.44
CA GLU A 52 13.07 6.00 1.08
C GLU A 52 12.45 5.06 0.06
N GLU A 53 12.74 3.76 0.19
CA GLU A 53 12.14 2.76 -0.69
C GLU A 53 10.62 2.74 -0.54
N ALA A 54 10.15 2.90 0.70
CA ALA A 54 8.71 2.92 0.97
C ALA A 54 8.01 4.09 0.29
N ARG A 55 8.63 5.26 0.31
CA ARG A 55 8.06 6.43 -0.35
C ARG A 55 8.04 6.29 -1.86
N ILE A 56 9.09 5.73 -2.43
CA ILE A 56 9.16 5.45 -3.87
C ILE A 56 8.09 4.42 -4.25
N GLY A 57 7.96 3.37 -3.43
CA GLY A 57 6.94 2.34 -3.67
C GLY A 57 5.53 2.88 -3.56
N HIS A 58 5.29 3.77 -2.59
CA HIS A 58 3.98 4.39 -2.45
C HIS A 58 3.59 5.14 -3.72
N GLU A 59 4.51 5.96 -4.25
CA GLU A 59 4.27 6.70 -5.49
C GLU A 59 4.02 5.76 -6.67
N LYS A 60 4.72 4.64 -6.72
CA LYS A 60 4.50 3.64 -7.77
C LYS A 60 3.04 3.18 -7.79
N TYR A 61 2.48 2.87 -6.62
CA TYR A 61 1.10 2.41 -6.54
C TYR A 61 0.08 3.52 -6.76
N VAL A 62 0.42 4.72 -6.34
CA VAL A 62 -0.43 5.89 -6.60
C VAL A 62 -0.58 6.13 -8.11
N ASN A 63 0.49 5.93 -8.86
CA ASN A 63 0.51 6.21 -10.30
C ASN A 63 0.26 4.98 -11.18
N MET A 64 0.03 3.83 -10.56
CA MET A 64 -0.18 2.58 -11.30
C MET A 64 -1.51 2.61 -12.05
N SER A 65 -1.60 1.90 -13.17
CA SER A 65 -2.83 1.86 -13.94
C SER A 65 -3.95 1.19 -13.15
N ALA A 66 -5.20 1.53 -13.47
CA ALA A 66 -6.36 0.95 -12.80
C ALA A 66 -6.38 -0.56 -12.94
N ASP A 67 -6.02 -1.08 -14.12
CA ASP A 67 -6.01 -2.52 -14.36
C ASP A 67 -4.99 -3.24 -13.47
N GLU A 68 -3.82 -2.65 -13.30
CA GLU A 68 -2.78 -3.26 -12.47
C GLU A 68 -3.15 -3.23 -11.00
N ILE A 69 -3.70 -2.12 -10.53
CA ILE A 69 -4.13 -1.99 -9.14
C ILE A 69 -5.23 -3.01 -8.84
N GLU A 70 -6.19 -3.14 -9.74
CA GLU A 70 -7.29 -4.09 -9.56
C GLU A 70 -6.76 -5.52 -9.49
N ARG A 71 -5.81 -5.86 -10.34
CA ARG A 71 -5.22 -7.18 -10.34
C ARG A 71 -4.55 -7.50 -9.01
N ILE A 72 -3.79 -6.55 -8.47
CA ILE A 72 -3.11 -6.74 -7.18
C ILE A 72 -4.14 -6.86 -6.07
N ALA A 73 -5.14 -5.99 -6.05
CA ALA A 73 -6.14 -5.94 -4.99
C ALA A 73 -7.01 -7.20 -4.94
N TRP A 74 -7.32 -7.80 -6.09
CA TRP A 74 -8.26 -8.91 -6.15
C TRP A 74 -7.62 -10.27 -6.36
N ILE A 75 -6.49 -10.32 -7.02
CA ILE A 75 -5.86 -11.59 -7.40
C ILE A 75 -4.55 -11.81 -6.66
N GLY A 76 -3.79 -10.74 -6.52
CA GLY A 76 -2.44 -10.70 -5.97
C GLY A 76 -2.16 -11.33 -4.64
#